data_141d322bd27d06bf4de66ab5f08217a6
#
_entry.id   141d322bd27d06bf4de66ab5f08217a6
#
_cell.length_a   1.000
_cell.length_b   1.000
_cell.length_c   1.000
_cell.angle_alpha   90.00
_cell.angle_beta   90.00
_cell.angle_gamma   90.00
#
_symmetry.space_group_name_H-M   'P 1'
#
loop_
_entity.id
_entity.type
_entity.pdbx_description
1 polymer ?
#
loop_
_entity_poly.entity_id
_entity_poly.type
_entity_poly.pdbx_seq_one_letter_code
_entity_poly.pdbx_strand_id
1 'polypeptide(L)'
;MDGQTAIERDAFYRMLRRTMPRPGAAPFAMLPWSPRVHLAIFVHRVSGLAPGLYLLARDPAKVDALRSALKPEFAWETVNDCPTDLPLFRLASGDTLGIASRISCGQDIAADGCFSLGMLAEFERPLTEHGAWVYPRLFWECGMIGQVLYLEAEAAGLRGTGIGCFFDDGMHNLLGLKDRRYQSLYHFTVGGPLEDERLTTLPAYA
;
A
#
# COMPACT_ATOMS: atom_id res chain seq x y z
N MET A 1 -16.19 3.18 3.19
CA MET A 1 -15.46 3.59 4.42
C MET A 1 -16.21 4.77 5.02
N ASP A 2 -16.16 4.93 6.34
CA ASP A 2 -16.98 5.93 7.06
C ASP A 2 -16.37 7.34 7.15
N GLY A 3 -15.13 7.51 6.73
CA GLY A 3 -14.44 8.81 6.74
C GLY A 3 -14.11 9.35 8.15
N GLN A 4 -14.35 8.59 9.22
CA GLN A 4 -14.25 9.05 10.59
C GLN A 4 -13.38 8.15 11.47
N THR A 5 -13.48 6.84 11.30
CA THR A 5 -12.72 5.87 12.11
C THR A 5 -11.21 6.07 11.95
N ALA A 6 -10.52 6.09 13.08
CA ALA A 6 -9.07 6.07 13.14
C ALA A 6 -8.57 4.68 13.55
N ILE A 7 -7.36 4.34 13.16
CA ILE A 7 -6.64 3.14 13.59
C ILE A 7 -5.51 3.53 14.53
N GLU A 8 -5.29 2.71 15.57
CA GLU A 8 -4.13 2.87 16.43
C GLU A 8 -2.83 2.54 15.70
N ARG A 9 -1.78 3.32 15.98
CA ARG A 9 -0.45 3.19 15.35
C ARG A 9 0.09 1.76 15.41
N ASP A 10 -0.07 1.08 16.54
CA ASP A 10 0.43 -0.28 16.70
C ASP A 10 -0.30 -1.29 15.81
N ALA A 11 -1.61 -1.10 15.59
CA ALA A 11 -2.38 -1.91 14.66
C ALA A 11 -1.95 -1.63 13.21
N PHE A 12 -1.73 -0.37 12.85
CA PHE A 12 -1.19 0.02 11.54
C PHE A 12 0.18 -0.60 11.29
N TYR A 13 1.13 -0.50 12.23
CA TYR A 13 2.44 -1.13 12.11
C TYR A 13 2.36 -2.64 12.02
N ARG A 14 1.46 -3.27 12.78
CA ARG A 14 1.23 -4.71 12.70
C ARG A 14 0.78 -5.12 11.29
N MET A 15 -0.19 -4.41 10.70
CA MET A 15 -0.64 -4.66 9.32
C MET A 15 0.52 -4.56 8.33
N LEU A 16 1.32 -3.49 8.40
CA LEU A 16 2.47 -3.31 7.52
C LEU A 16 3.54 -4.39 7.73
N ARG A 17 3.84 -4.76 8.98
CA ARG A 17 4.79 -5.85 9.29
C ARG A 17 4.35 -7.20 8.73
N ARG A 18 3.04 -7.46 8.65
CA ARG A 18 2.49 -8.67 8.04
C ARG A 18 2.65 -8.70 6.53
N THR A 19 2.76 -7.55 5.88
CA THR A 19 3.07 -7.48 4.44
C THR A 19 4.57 -7.67 4.14
N MET A 20 5.44 -7.60 5.16
CA MET A 20 6.88 -7.78 4.95
C MET A 20 7.23 -9.24 4.66
N PRO A 21 8.05 -9.51 3.63
CA PRO A 21 8.58 -10.84 3.38
C PRO A 21 9.48 -11.28 4.52
N ARG A 22 9.25 -12.49 5.03
CA ARG A 22 10.08 -13.10 6.09
C ARG A 22 10.43 -14.52 5.69
N PRO A 23 11.69 -14.94 5.86
CA PRO A 23 12.09 -16.32 5.61
C PRO A 23 11.20 -17.31 6.36
N GLY A 24 10.70 -18.31 5.67
CA GLY A 24 9.88 -19.38 6.26
C GLY A 24 8.45 -18.96 6.66
N ALA A 25 8.04 -17.70 6.47
CA ALA A 25 6.71 -17.22 6.84
C ALA A 25 5.80 -17.05 5.62
N ALA A 26 4.63 -17.72 5.66
CA ALA A 26 3.59 -17.51 4.67
C ALA A 26 3.03 -16.07 4.76
N PRO A 27 2.50 -15.49 3.65
CA PRO A 27 2.44 -16.13 2.33
C PRO A 27 3.71 -15.90 1.50
N PHE A 28 4.55 -14.91 1.82
CA PHE A 28 5.64 -14.44 0.95
C PHE A 28 6.80 -15.43 0.80
N ALA A 29 7.02 -16.31 1.79
CA ALA A 29 8.02 -17.39 1.67
C ALA A 29 7.68 -18.42 0.58
N MET A 30 6.45 -18.41 0.06
CA MET A 30 6.04 -19.28 -1.04
C MET A 30 6.41 -18.73 -2.41
N LEU A 31 6.81 -17.45 -2.51
CA LEU A 31 7.27 -16.85 -3.75
C LEU A 31 8.71 -17.30 -4.04
N PRO A 32 8.98 -17.86 -5.24
CA PRO A 32 10.33 -18.30 -5.61
C PRO A 32 11.23 -17.14 -6.10
N TRP A 33 10.83 -15.89 -5.86
CA TRP A 33 11.60 -14.68 -6.20
C TRP A 33 11.63 -13.71 -5.01
N SER A 34 12.60 -12.82 -5.02
CA SER A 34 12.71 -11.72 -4.05
C SER A 34 11.55 -10.73 -4.20
N PRO A 35 11.14 -10.04 -3.12
CA PRO A 35 10.07 -9.05 -3.15
C PRO A 35 10.38 -7.95 -4.17
N ARG A 36 9.38 -7.58 -4.97
CA ARG A 36 9.47 -6.58 -6.03
C ARG A 36 8.48 -5.45 -5.86
N VAL A 37 7.56 -5.56 -4.91
CA VAL A 37 6.50 -4.58 -4.67
C VAL A 37 6.76 -3.83 -3.38
N HIS A 38 6.72 -2.50 -3.44
CA HIS A 38 6.82 -1.57 -2.32
C HIS A 38 5.49 -0.85 -2.15
N LEU A 39 5.25 -0.19 -1.00
CA LEU A 39 3.98 0.46 -0.73
C LEU A 39 4.16 1.98 -0.57
N ALA A 40 3.54 2.76 -1.44
CA ALA A 40 3.38 4.20 -1.25
C ALA A 40 2.05 4.44 -0.54
N ILE A 41 2.09 4.98 0.68
CA ILE A 41 0.98 4.97 1.62
C ILE A 41 0.52 6.39 1.89
N PHE A 42 -0.77 6.65 1.72
CA PHE A 42 -1.44 7.87 2.13
C PHE A 42 -1.99 7.64 3.54
N VAL A 43 -1.37 8.23 4.54
CA VAL A 43 -1.81 8.15 5.94
C VAL A 43 -2.80 9.29 6.20
N HIS A 44 -4.00 8.93 6.62
CA HIS A 44 -5.08 9.88 6.89
C HIS A 44 -5.42 9.95 8.38
N ARG A 45 -5.86 8.85 8.97
CA ARG A 45 -6.38 8.73 10.34
C ARG A 45 -5.71 7.58 11.09
N VAL A 46 -4.39 7.71 11.31
CA VAL A 46 -3.61 6.79 12.16
C VAL A 46 -3.19 7.55 13.42
N SER A 47 -3.67 7.14 14.57
CA SER A 47 -3.38 7.77 15.86
C SER A 47 -1.87 7.82 16.10
N GLY A 48 -1.34 8.98 16.45
CA GLY A 48 0.10 9.15 16.72
C GLY A 48 1.00 9.22 15.50
N LEU A 49 0.44 9.22 14.28
CA LEU A 49 1.18 9.52 13.05
C LEU A 49 0.65 10.79 12.39
N ALA A 50 1.55 11.63 11.89
CA ALA A 50 1.15 12.78 11.10
C ALA A 50 0.54 12.33 9.76
N PRO A 51 -0.57 12.94 9.31
CA PRO A 51 -1.07 12.71 7.95
C PRO A 51 0.00 13.05 6.91
N GLY A 52 0.04 12.28 5.83
CA GLY A 52 1.06 12.48 4.80
C GLY A 52 1.25 11.30 3.86
N LEU A 53 2.23 11.45 2.98
CA LEU A 53 2.69 10.40 2.09
C LEU A 53 3.87 9.68 2.71
N TYR A 54 3.77 8.36 2.78
CA TYR A 54 4.79 7.46 3.34
C TYR A 54 5.21 6.43 2.29
N LEU A 55 6.36 5.83 2.49
CA LEU A 55 6.86 4.71 1.70
C LEU A 55 7.32 3.59 2.61
N LEU A 56 6.81 2.39 2.39
CA LEU A 56 7.34 1.15 2.95
C LEU A 56 8.18 0.43 1.91
N ALA A 57 9.50 0.35 2.14
CA ALA A 57 10.41 -0.43 1.33
C ALA A 57 10.37 -1.89 1.78
N ARG A 58 9.56 -2.74 1.11
CA ARG A 58 9.41 -4.16 1.51
C ARG A 58 10.68 -5.00 1.30
N ASP A 59 11.63 -4.50 0.53
CA ASP A 59 13.03 -4.96 0.50
C ASP A 59 13.94 -3.82 0.96
N PRO A 60 14.54 -3.91 2.17
CA PRO A 60 15.42 -2.85 2.68
C PRO A 60 16.63 -2.55 1.79
N ALA A 61 17.11 -3.55 1.03
CA ALA A 61 18.23 -3.36 0.11
C ALA A 61 17.90 -2.44 -1.09
N LYS A 62 16.61 -2.15 -1.31
CA LYS A 62 16.13 -1.31 -2.42
C LYS A 62 15.90 0.16 -2.04
N VAL A 63 16.12 0.55 -0.78
CA VAL A 63 15.86 1.92 -0.31
C VAL A 63 16.59 2.96 -1.15
N ASP A 64 17.87 2.77 -1.45
CA ASP A 64 18.65 3.73 -2.25
C ASP A 64 18.16 3.80 -3.71
N ALA A 65 17.77 2.66 -4.28
CA ALA A 65 17.20 2.61 -5.62
C ALA A 65 15.85 3.35 -5.69
N LEU A 66 14.99 3.16 -4.69
CA LEU A 66 13.73 3.90 -4.54
C LEU A 66 13.98 5.40 -4.38
N ARG A 67 14.93 5.78 -3.51
CA ARG A 67 15.29 7.18 -3.29
C ARG A 67 15.77 7.86 -4.59
N SER A 68 16.55 7.15 -5.39
CA SER A 68 17.04 7.67 -6.68
C SER A 68 15.96 7.75 -7.77
N ALA A 69 14.88 6.98 -7.65
CA ALA A 69 13.79 6.95 -8.61
C ALA A 69 12.70 7.96 -8.33
N LEU A 70 12.50 8.31 -7.07
CA LEU A 70 11.45 9.22 -6.61
C LEU A 70 11.91 10.68 -6.61
N LYS A 71 10.99 11.61 -6.33
CA LYS A 71 11.29 13.04 -6.24
C LYS A 71 12.44 13.32 -5.27
N PRO A 72 13.45 14.10 -5.66
CA PRO A 72 14.56 14.47 -4.77
C PRO A 72 14.12 15.35 -3.59
N GLU A 73 12.97 16.02 -3.70
CA GLU A 73 12.41 16.88 -2.65
C GLU A 73 11.76 16.10 -1.50
N PHE A 74 11.58 14.80 -1.63
CA PHE A 74 11.04 13.98 -0.55
C PHE A 74 11.99 13.91 0.63
N ALA A 75 11.43 14.04 1.85
CA ALA A 75 12.21 14.18 3.08
C ALA A 75 12.89 12.87 3.51
N TRP A 76 12.28 11.70 3.20
CA TRP A 76 12.79 10.37 3.61
C TRP A 76 13.06 10.28 5.13
N GLU A 77 12.18 10.89 5.90
CA GLU A 77 12.30 10.90 7.35
C GLU A 77 11.97 9.54 7.94
N THR A 78 12.80 9.07 8.85
CA THR A 78 12.47 7.92 9.68
C THR A 78 11.29 8.26 10.59
N VAL A 79 10.37 7.33 10.75
CA VAL A 79 9.19 7.52 11.58
C VAL A 79 9.53 7.20 13.03
N ASN A 80 9.31 8.16 13.93
CA ASN A 80 9.57 7.97 15.36
C ASN A 80 8.72 6.81 15.91
N ASP A 81 9.29 6.05 16.83
CA ASP A 81 8.67 4.86 17.44
C ASP A 81 8.20 3.79 16.43
N CYS A 82 8.68 3.84 15.20
CA CYS A 82 8.47 2.78 14.23
C CYS A 82 9.32 1.56 14.58
N PRO A 83 8.77 0.33 14.48
CA PRO A 83 9.57 -0.88 14.68
C PRO A 83 10.79 -0.90 13.76
N THR A 84 11.96 -1.27 14.29
CA THR A 84 13.25 -1.24 13.57
C THR A 84 13.29 -2.19 12.37
N ASP A 85 12.44 -3.22 12.38
CA ASP A 85 12.28 -4.18 11.29
C ASP A 85 11.29 -3.70 10.19
N LEU A 86 10.79 -2.46 10.29
CA LEU A 86 9.84 -1.87 9.34
C LEU A 86 10.46 -0.65 8.65
N PRO A 87 11.01 -0.80 7.43
CA PRO A 87 11.63 0.32 6.69
C PRO A 87 10.56 1.26 6.14
N LEU A 88 9.92 2.00 7.03
CA LEU A 88 8.88 2.98 6.74
C LEU A 88 9.46 4.39 6.82
N PHE A 89 9.28 5.16 5.75
CA PHE A 89 9.76 6.54 5.64
C PHE A 89 8.59 7.47 5.38
N ARG A 90 8.59 8.64 6.03
CA ARG A 90 7.70 9.73 5.66
C ARG A 90 8.35 10.53 4.53
N LEU A 91 7.69 10.59 3.38
CA LEU A 91 8.15 11.32 2.20
C LEU A 91 7.71 12.78 2.24
N ALA A 92 6.47 13.03 2.64
CA ALA A 92 5.89 14.37 2.76
C ALA A 92 4.81 14.41 3.83
N SER A 93 4.73 15.51 4.56
CA SER A 93 3.66 15.78 5.53
C SER A 93 2.54 16.58 4.87
N GLY A 94 1.31 16.41 5.34
CA GLY A 94 0.16 17.18 4.92
C GLY A 94 -1.05 16.33 4.62
N ASP A 95 -2.16 17.00 4.32
CA ASP A 95 -3.40 16.33 3.92
C ASP A 95 -3.25 15.66 2.56
N THR A 96 -3.53 14.37 2.51
CA THR A 96 -3.47 13.56 1.29
C THR A 96 -4.83 13.04 0.82
N LEU A 97 -5.94 13.42 1.49
CA LEU A 97 -7.29 12.93 1.18
C LEU A 97 -7.66 13.18 -0.29
N GLY A 98 -7.55 14.45 -0.71
CA GLY A 98 -7.96 14.83 -2.06
C GLY A 98 -7.08 14.23 -3.17
N ILE A 99 -5.77 13.99 -2.92
CA ILE A 99 -4.91 13.34 -3.91
C ILE A 99 -5.16 11.83 -3.97
N ALA A 100 -5.41 11.18 -2.83
CA ALA A 100 -5.74 9.77 -2.78
C ALA A 100 -7.04 9.45 -3.54
N SER A 101 -8.12 10.23 -3.32
CA SER A 101 -9.37 10.11 -4.07
C SER A 101 -9.15 10.33 -5.57
N ARG A 102 -8.49 11.42 -5.97
CA ARG A 102 -8.24 11.72 -7.39
C ARG A 102 -7.47 10.62 -8.11
N ILE A 103 -6.40 10.12 -7.51
CA ILE A 103 -5.60 9.02 -8.08
C ILE A 103 -6.45 7.74 -8.18
N SER A 104 -7.38 7.53 -7.26
CA SER A 104 -8.29 6.39 -7.25
C SER A 104 -9.55 6.61 -8.08
N CYS A 105 -9.46 7.27 -9.24
CA CYS A 105 -10.58 7.57 -10.15
C CYS A 105 -11.71 8.40 -9.51
N GLY A 106 -11.38 9.29 -8.56
CA GLY A 106 -12.38 10.09 -7.84
C GLY A 106 -13.20 9.27 -6.82
N GLN A 107 -12.71 8.10 -6.43
CA GLN A 107 -13.39 7.26 -5.43
C GLN A 107 -13.06 7.74 -4.02
N ASP A 108 -14.07 8.24 -3.32
CA ASP A 108 -13.90 8.76 -1.95
C ASP A 108 -13.45 7.69 -0.96
N ILE A 109 -13.69 6.41 -1.25
CA ILE A 109 -13.25 5.30 -0.40
C ILE A 109 -11.74 5.33 -0.11
N ALA A 110 -10.93 5.89 -1.04
CA ALA A 110 -9.50 6.04 -0.85
C ALA A 110 -9.13 7.16 0.16
N ALA A 111 -9.98 8.18 0.28
CA ALA A 111 -9.85 9.27 1.25
C ALA A 111 -10.54 8.94 2.59
N ASP A 112 -11.64 8.20 2.54
CA ASP A 112 -12.43 7.83 3.71
C ASP A 112 -11.81 6.72 4.57
N GLY A 113 -10.81 6.01 4.06
CA GLY A 113 -10.03 5.02 4.83
C GLY A 113 -9.18 5.66 5.93
N CYS A 114 -8.74 4.87 6.91
CA CYS A 114 -7.70 5.29 7.86
C CYS A 114 -6.39 5.57 7.12
N PHE A 115 -6.12 4.78 6.11
CA PHE A 115 -5.05 4.94 5.12
C PHE A 115 -5.43 4.28 3.80
N SER A 116 -4.80 4.74 2.73
CA SER A 116 -4.83 4.06 1.44
C SER A 116 -3.42 3.91 0.90
N LEU A 117 -3.22 3.08 -0.11
CA LEU A 117 -1.89 2.85 -0.67
C LEU A 117 -1.92 2.46 -2.14
N GLY A 118 -0.82 2.78 -2.83
CA GLY A 118 -0.48 2.24 -4.14
C GLY A 118 0.66 1.23 -4.02
N MET A 119 0.53 0.11 -4.71
CA MET A 119 1.52 -0.97 -4.78
C MET A 119 2.46 -0.70 -5.94
N LEU A 120 3.69 -0.30 -5.61
CA LEU A 120 4.72 0.14 -6.55
C LEU A 120 5.67 -1.02 -6.83
N ALA A 121 5.59 -1.60 -8.01
CA ALA A 121 6.41 -2.74 -8.42
C ALA A 121 7.68 -2.31 -9.17
N GLU A 122 8.80 -2.98 -8.93
CA GLU A 122 9.93 -2.99 -9.88
C GLU A 122 9.42 -3.57 -11.21
N PHE A 123 9.60 -2.84 -12.32
CA PHE A 123 8.87 -3.17 -13.54
C PHE A 123 9.79 -3.50 -14.72
N GLU A 124 10.49 -2.54 -15.26
CA GLU A 124 11.25 -2.72 -16.52
C GLU A 124 12.34 -3.79 -16.41
N ARG A 125 13.13 -3.74 -15.35
CA ARG A 125 14.26 -4.66 -15.16
C ARG A 125 13.81 -6.12 -15.07
N PRO A 126 12.83 -6.51 -14.26
CA PRO A 126 12.33 -7.89 -14.22
C PRO A 126 11.79 -8.37 -15.57
N LEU A 127 11.10 -7.51 -16.31
CA LEU A 127 10.55 -7.84 -17.63
C LEU A 127 11.66 -8.05 -18.65
N THR A 128 12.72 -7.23 -18.60
CA THR A 128 13.87 -7.34 -19.50
C THR A 128 14.71 -8.59 -19.20
N GLU A 129 14.94 -8.87 -17.91
CA GLU A 129 15.79 -10.01 -17.49
C GLU A 129 15.09 -11.37 -17.67
N HIS A 130 13.78 -11.42 -17.48
CA HIS A 130 13.05 -12.69 -17.42
C HIS A 130 11.96 -12.85 -18.49
N GLY A 131 11.62 -11.78 -19.22
CA GLY A 131 10.57 -11.78 -20.24
C GLY A 131 9.17 -11.46 -19.70
N ALA A 132 8.23 -11.32 -20.62
CA ALA A 132 6.85 -10.85 -20.33
C ALA A 132 6.05 -11.72 -19.35
N TRP A 133 6.43 -13.00 -19.17
CA TRP A 133 5.76 -13.91 -18.25
C TRP A 133 5.88 -13.49 -16.77
N VAL A 134 6.82 -12.60 -16.43
CA VAL A 134 6.96 -12.02 -15.06
C VAL A 134 5.83 -11.04 -14.77
N TYR A 135 5.25 -10.39 -15.77
CA TYR A 135 4.21 -9.38 -15.58
C TYR A 135 3.04 -9.86 -14.71
N PRO A 136 2.36 -10.98 -14.99
CA PRO A 136 1.31 -11.47 -14.08
C PRO A 136 1.81 -11.80 -12.68
N ARG A 137 3.09 -12.13 -12.51
CA ARG A 137 3.65 -12.46 -11.19
C ARG A 137 3.80 -11.27 -10.27
N LEU A 138 3.99 -10.07 -10.82
CA LEU A 138 3.94 -8.83 -10.04
C LEU A 138 2.54 -8.63 -9.44
N PHE A 139 1.48 -8.95 -10.19
CA PHE A 139 0.10 -8.92 -9.67
C PHE A 139 -0.17 -10.02 -8.64
N TRP A 140 0.47 -11.18 -8.73
CA TRP A 140 0.36 -12.19 -7.67
C TRP A 140 0.91 -11.66 -6.34
N GLU A 141 2.05 -10.98 -6.37
CA GLU A 141 2.59 -10.35 -5.17
C GLU A 141 1.67 -9.25 -4.63
N CYS A 142 1.13 -8.40 -5.51
CA CYS A 142 0.12 -7.40 -5.12
C CYS A 142 -1.12 -8.05 -4.49
N GLY A 143 -1.63 -9.14 -5.08
CA GLY A 143 -2.77 -9.88 -4.56
C GLY A 143 -2.51 -10.49 -3.18
N MET A 144 -1.30 -11.03 -2.96
CA MET A 144 -0.90 -11.56 -1.66
C MET A 144 -0.82 -10.45 -0.59
N ILE A 145 -0.28 -9.28 -0.94
CA ILE A 145 -0.29 -8.11 -0.06
C ILE A 145 -1.72 -7.69 0.26
N GLY A 146 -2.58 -7.58 -0.75
CA GLY A 146 -3.99 -7.24 -0.57
C GLY A 146 -4.71 -8.24 0.34
N GLN A 147 -4.50 -9.54 0.15
CA GLN A 147 -5.11 -10.56 1.00
C GLN A 147 -4.65 -10.45 2.46
N VAL A 148 -3.36 -10.20 2.70
CA VAL A 148 -2.86 -9.96 4.06
C VAL A 148 -3.53 -8.74 4.68
N LEU A 149 -3.67 -7.65 3.91
CA LEU A 149 -4.33 -6.43 4.40
C LEU A 149 -5.82 -6.64 4.67
N TYR A 150 -6.54 -7.46 3.87
CA TYR A 150 -7.92 -7.84 4.18
C TYR A 150 -8.02 -8.53 5.53
N LEU A 151 -7.19 -9.56 5.77
CA LEU A 151 -7.21 -10.33 7.01
C LEU A 151 -6.83 -9.48 8.23
N GLU A 152 -5.83 -8.62 8.10
CA GLU A 152 -5.39 -7.74 9.20
C GLU A 152 -6.42 -6.62 9.47
N ALA A 153 -7.13 -6.13 8.44
CA ALA A 153 -8.23 -5.19 8.62
C ALA A 153 -9.36 -5.82 9.43
N GLU A 154 -9.81 -7.02 9.06
CA GLU A 154 -10.82 -7.78 9.80
C GLU A 154 -10.39 -8.02 11.26
N ALA A 155 -9.13 -8.41 11.49
CA ALA A 155 -8.58 -8.64 12.82
C ALA A 155 -8.54 -7.35 13.69
N ALA A 156 -8.57 -6.18 13.06
CA ALA A 156 -8.63 -4.87 13.72
C ALA A 156 -10.06 -4.30 13.82
N GLY A 157 -11.08 -5.03 13.42
CA GLY A 157 -12.47 -4.53 13.38
C GLY A 157 -12.72 -3.51 12.25
N LEU A 158 -11.83 -3.47 11.27
CA LEU A 158 -11.91 -2.60 10.10
C LEU A 158 -12.29 -3.39 8.85
N ARG A 159 -12.35 -2.69 7.71
CA ARG A 159 -12.52 -3.31 6.39
C ARG A 159 -11.42 -2.87 5.46
N GLY A 160 -11.02 -3.79 4.58
CA GLY A 160 -10.14 -3.52 3.47
C GLY A 160 -10.91 -3.47 2.16
N THR A 161 -10.41 -2.72 1.19
CA THR A 161 -10.96 -2.72 -0.18
C THR A 161 -9.82 -2.54 -1.18
N GLY A 162 -9.72 -3.49 -2.11
CA GLY A 162 -8.85 -3.35 -3.29
C GLY A 162 -9.45 -2.37 -4.28
N ILE A 163 -8.63 -1.50 -4.83
CA ILE A 163 -9.02 -0.48 -5.80
C ILE A 163 -8.32 -0.80 -7.12
N GLY A 164 -9.08 -1.32 -8.08
CA GLY A 164 -8.58 -1.65 -9.42
C GLY A 164 -8.72 -0.53 -10.43
N CYS A 165 -9.56 0.49 -10.15
CA CYS A 165 -9.68 1.69 -10.95
C CYS A 165 -8.86 2.82 -10.32
N PHE A 166 -7.71 3.12 -10.91
CA PHE A 166 -6.84 4.21 -10.48
C PHE A 166 -6.05 4.75 -11.69
N PHE A 167 -5.54 5.97 -11.55
CA PHE A 167 -4.69 6.61 -12.54
C PHE A 167 -3.21 6.38 -12.17
N ASP A 168 -2.55 5.45 -12.83
CA ASP A 168 -1.13 5.16 -12.64
C ASP A 168 -0.25 6.37 -12.97
N ASP A 169 -0.52 7.10 -14.04
CA ASP A 169 0.16 8.37 -14.36
C ASP A 169 0.02 9.40 -13.23
N GLY A 170 -1.14 9.46 -12.58
CA GLY A 170 -1.38 10.31 -11.41
C GLY A 170 -0.46 9.95 -10.25
N MET A 171 -0.30 8.65 -9.98
CA MET A 171 0.60 8.13 -8.96
C MET A 171 2.07 8.37 -9.34
N HIS A 172 2.43 8.13 -10.60
CA HIS A 172 3.79 8.36 -11.10
C HIS A 172 4.16 9.85 -11.02
N ASN A 173 3.27 10.76 -11.39
CA ASN A 173 3.47 12.20 -11.27
C ASN A 173 3.62 12.65 -9.81
N LEU A 174 2.81 12.08 -8.89
CA LEU A 174 2.94 12.35 -7.45
C LEU A 174 4.33 11.93 -6.95
N LEU A 175 4.77 10.73 -7.30
CA LEU A 175 6.05 10.17 -6.85
C LEU A 175 7.25 10.73 -7.63
N GLY A 176 7.04 11.34 -8.81
CA GLY A 176 8.09 11.86 -9.68
C GLY A 176 8.80 10.81 -10.50
N LEU A 177 8.16 9.68 -10.73
CA LEU A 177 8.67 8.62 -11.60
C LEU A 177 8.70 9.12 -13.05
N LYS A 178 9.87 9.06 -13.67
CA LYS A 178 10.11 9.55 -15.06
C LYS A 178 10.41 8.44 -16.05
N ASP A 179 10.56 7.22 -15.56
CA ASP A 179 10.93 6.05 -16.35
C ASP A 179 10.11 4.82 -15.91
N ARG A 180 10.42 3.66 -16.48
CA ARG A 180 9.71 2.40 -16.21
C ARG A 180 10.37 1.52 -15.14
N ARG A 181 11.31 2.05 -14.35
CA ARG A 181 11.91 1.26 -13.26
C ARG A 181 10.87 0.76 -12.28
N TYR A 182 9.86 1.59 -12.00
CA TYR A 182 8.75 1.27 -11.13
C TYR A 182 7.42 1.58 -11.80
N GLN A 183 6.39 0.77 -11.48
CA GLN A 183 5.02 0.91 -11.97
C GLN A 183 4.04 0.71 -10.83
N SER A 184 3.04 1.59 -10.69
CA SER A 184 1.90 1.37 -9.80
C SER A 184 0.97 0.34 -10.44
N LEU A 185 0.73 -0.79 -9.75
CA LEU A 185 -0.02 -1.92 -10.32
C LEU A 185 -1.36 -2.18 -9.65
N TYR A 186 -1.54 -1.79 -8.38
CA TYR A 186 -2.76 -2.01 -7.64
C TYR A 186 -2.86 -1.04 -6.46
N HIS A 187 -4.08 -0.65 -6.11
CA HIS A 187 -4.32 0.21 -4.96
C HIS A 187 -5.17 -0.50 -3.92
N PHE A 188 -5.12 0.00 -2.68
CA PHE A 188 -5.84 -0.58 -1.57
C PHE A 188 -6.16 0.48 -0.52
N THR A 189 -7.25 0.31 0.21
CA THR A 189 -7.61 1.16 1.35
C THR A 189 -8.08 0.32 2.53
N VAL A 190 -7.86 0.83 3.74
CA VAL A 190 -8.33 0.24 5.00
C VAL A 190 -9.00 1.33 5.83
N GLY A 191 -10.18 1.05 6.38
CA GLY A 191 -10.92 2.00 7.19
C GLY A 191 -12.13 1.40 7.89
N GLY A 192 -12.87 2.23 8.60
CA GLY A 192 -14.11 1.84 9.28
C GLY A 192 -15.18 1.43 8.27
N PRO A 193 -15.96 0.37 8.57
CA PRO A 193 -17.07 -0.03 7.71
C PRO A 193 -18.16 1.02 7.69
N LEU A 194 -18.80 1.17 6.53
CA LEU A 194 -20.10 1.83 6.39
C LEU A 194 -21.11 0.74 6.07
N GLU A 195 -22.00 0.45 7.00
CA GLU A 195 -23.05 -0.53 6.80
C GLU A 195 -24.09 0.04 5.83
N ASP A 196 -24.41 -0.72 4.79
CA ASP A 196 -25.48 -0.37 3.84
C ASP A 196 -26.69 -1.25 4.14
N GLU A 197 -27.68 -0.68 4.79
CA GLU A 197 -28.94 -1.36 5.18
C GLU A 197 -29.74 -1.93 4.00
N ARG A 198 -29.42 -1.52 2.77
CA ARG A 198 -30.03 -2.06 1.55
C ARG A 198 -29.45 -3.43 1.17
N LEU A 199 -28.30 -3.80 1.73
CA LEU A 199 -27.61 -5.04 1.42
C LEU A 199 -27.95 -6.09 2.47
N THR A 200 -28.32 -7.29 2.00
CA THR A 200 -28.54 -8.45 2.86
C THR A 200 -27.54 -9.54 2.48
N THR A 201 -26.78 -10.01 3.46
CA THR A 201 -25.89 -11.16 3.26
C THR A 201 -26.68 -12.43 3.51
N LEU A 202 -26.82 -13.26 2.49
CA LEU A 202 -27.42 -14.58 2.61
C LEU A 202 -26.38 -15.62 3.03
N PRO A 203 -26.80 -16.70 3.73
CA PRO A 203 -25.89 -17.81 4.00
C PRO A 203 -25.29 -18.38 2.71
N ALA A 204 -24.03 -18.81 2.75
CA ALA A 204 -23.35 -19.36 1.59
C ALA A 204 -23.99 -20.66 1.06
N TYR A 205 -24.68 -21.37 1.95
CA TYR A 205 -25.38 -22.61 1.67
C TYR A 205 -26.77 -22.51 2.30
N ALA A 206 -27.78 -22.15 1.53
CA ALA A 206 -29.19 -22.11 1.90
C ALA A 206 -29.94 -23.14 1.07
#